data_c6aaae9bee681294309ee0586d18b71a
#
_entry.id   c6aaae9bee681294309ee0586d18b71a
#
_cell.length_a   1.000
_cell.length_b   1.000
_cell.length_c   1.000
_cell.angle_alpha   90.00
_cell.angle_beta   90.00
_cell.angle_gamma   90.00
#
_symmetry.space_group_name_H-M   'P 1'
#
loop_
_entity.id
_entity.type
_entity.pdbx_description
1 polymer ?
#
loop_
_entity_poly.entity_id
_entity_poly.type
_entity_poly.pdbx_seq_one_letter_code
_entity_poly.pdbx_strand_id
1 'polypeptide(L)'
;MYNKNGNKVDLYGKVDARHTFSDNPGDDGDETYVQVGFKGETQITNDLTGYGQWEYKTYANDTEGVGDKSFNRLAFAGLKYGDYGSFDYGRNYGVVYDVEAWTDMLPVFGGDSYTWTDNFMNGRANGLATYRNNDFFGLVDGLHFALQYQGANEGANANENQEGTKNGHNDVRFQNGDGFGMSTSYDFSGDLSGLSLGAAYSSSDRTNAQEGAGQNNALYAGGKTAEAWTIGAKYDANNVYLAMMYAETRNMTPYGDYGIADQTQNFEAVAQYQFDFGLRPSLAWVYSKGKDMTYPGYAGNPQGQKGDMDLVNYIDVGMTYSFNKNFSTYVDYKINMLDNDERFYEANGISTDDIVGVGMTYQF
;
A
#
# COMPACT_ATOMS: atom_id res chain seq x y z
N MET A 1 1.88 23.59 -15.60
CA MET A 1 0.81 23.99 -14.65
C MET A 1 -0.14 24.97 -15.32
N TYR A 2 -1.41 24.63 -15.44
CA TYR A 2 -2.44 25.51 -15.98
C TYR A 2 -3.35 25.95 -14.82
N ASN A 3 -3.58 27.25 -14.69
CA ASN A 3 -4.49 27.81 -13.68
C ASN A 3 -5.15 29.07 -14.24
N LYS A 4 -6.39 28.94 -14.72
CA LYS A 4 -7.14 30.04 -15.31
C LYS A 4 -8.65 29.78 -15.25
N ASN A 5 -9.41 30.83 -14.94
CA ASN A 5 -10.89 30.83 -14.95
C ASN A 5 -11.50 29.70 -14.10
N GLY A 6 -10.98 29.48 -12.89
CA GLY A 6 -11.46 28.44 -11.99
C GLY A 6 -11.06 27.01 -12.40
N ASN A 7 -10.22 26.85 -13.42
CA ASN A 7 -9.69 25.56 -13.83
C ASN A 7 -8.20 25.47 -13.50
N LYS A 8 -7.78 24.36 -12.91
CA LYS A 8 -6.39 24.06 -12.56
C LYS A 8 -6.04 22.66 -13.07
N VAL A 9 -4.88 22.54 -13.70
CA VAL A 9 -4.28 21.24 -14.08
C VAL A 9 -2.81 21.26 -13.70
N ASP A 10 -2.42 20.31 -12.88
CA ASP A 10 -1.03 20.07 -12.50
C ASP A 10 -0.57 18.75 -13.12
N LEU A 11 0.50 18.82 -13.91
CA LEU A 11 1.24 17.66 -14.38
C LEU A 11 2.37 17.39 -13.38
N TYR A 12 2.51 16.16 -12.96
CA TYR A 12 3.58 15.72 -12.05
C TYR A 12 4.13 14.36 -12.47
N GLY A 13 5.31 14.06 -12.00
CA GLY A 13 5.89 12.75 -12.26
C GLY A 13 7.32 12.62 -11.78
N LYS A 14 7.87 11.42 -11.96
CA LYS A 14 9.26 11.13 -11.66
C LYS A 14 9.83 10.07 -12.59
N VAL A 15 11.14 10.15 -12.79
CA VAL A 15 11.98 9.05 -13.27
C VAL A 15 12.82 8.61 -12.07
N ASP A 16 12.72 7.34 -11.74
CA ASP A 16 13.46 6.73 -10.64
C ASP A 16 14.37 5.66 -11.23
N ALA A 17 15.67 6.00 -11.33
CA ALA A 17 16.70 5.08 -11.81
C ALA A 17 17.21 4.31 -10.60
N ARG A 18 16.88 3.02 -10.51
CA ARG A 18 17.09 2.19 -9.33
C ARG A 18 17.74 0.86 -9.71
N HIS A 19 18.65 0.42 -8.85
CA HIS A 19 19.17 -0.94 -8.88
C HIS A 19 19.11 -1.56 -7.48
N THR A 20 18.73 -2.82 -7.39
CA THR A 20 18.74 -3.60 -6.17
C THR A 20 19.82 -4.69 -6.26
N PHE A 21 20.48 -4.96 -5.14
CA PHE A 21 21.50 -6.00 -4.99
C PHE A 21 21.02 -6.99 -3.92
N SER A 22 20.97 -8.27 -4.26
CA SER A 22 20.61 -9.36 -3.36
C SER A 22 21.25 -10.67 -3.81
N ASP A 23 21.45 -11.60 -2.89
CA ASP A 23 21.82 -12.98 -3.22
C ASP A 23 20.64 -13.75 -3.85
N ASN A 24 19.40 -13.29 -3.62
CA ASN A 24 18.21 -13.80 -4.31
C ASN A 24 18.09 -13.19 -5.73
N PRO A 25 18.21 -13.99 -6.79
CA PRO A 25 18.09 -13.48 -8.17
C PRO A 25 16.74 -12.80 -8.51
N GLY A 26 15.69 -13.06 -7.73
CA GLY A 26 14.38 -12.44 -7.90
C GLY A 26 14.33 -11.00 -7.38
N ASP A 27 15.23 -10.64 -6.47
CA ASP A 27 15.33 -9.34 -5.82
C ASP A 27 16.57 -8.55 -6.30
N ASP A 28 17.40 -9.12 -7.19
CA ASP A 28 18.61 -8.50 -7.76
C ASP A 28 18.34 -7.98 -9.16
N GLY A 29 18.71 -6.73 -9.43
CA GLY A 29 18.64 -6.19 -10.78
C GLY A 29 18.18 -4.75 -10.90
N ASP A 30 17.91 -4.36 -12.14
CA ASP A 30 17.41 -3.03 -12.50
C ASP A 30 15.91 -2.93 -12.18
N GLU A 31 15.55 -1.95 -11.36
CA GLU A 31 14.17 -1.63 -10.96
C GLU A 31 13.75 -0.22 -11.43
N THR A 32 14.41 0.30 -12.48
CA THR A 32 14.13 1.62 -13.04
C THR A 32 12.70 1.75 -13.54
N TYR A 33 12.03 2.85 -13.17
CA TYR A 33 10.67 3.14 -13.62
C TYR A 33 10.41 4.62 -13.86
N VAL A 34 9.33 4.88 -14.59
CA VAL A 34 8.76 6.21 -14.79
C VAL A 34 7.34 6.22 -14.23
N GLN A 35 7.01 7.27 -13.52
CA GLN A 35 5.66 7.54 -13.04
C GLN A 35 5.23 8.93 -13.48
N VAL A 36 4.05 9.05 -14.08
CA VAL A 36 3.49 10.32 -14.55
C VAL A 36 2.02 10.39 -14.18
N GLY A 37 1.56 11.56 -13.84
CA GLY A 37 0.16 11.80 -13.53
C GLY A 37 -0.26 13.25 -13.71
N PHE A 38 -1.55 13.47 -13.69
CA PHE A 38 -2.12 14.81 -13.60
C PHE A 38 -3.20 14.87 -12.52
N LYS A 39 -3.35 16.06 -11.94
CA LYS A 39 -4.47 16.44 -11.07
C LYS A 39 -5.20 17.59 -11.72
N GLY A 40 -6.51 17.47 -11.80
CA GLY A 40 -7.37 18.51 -12.37
C GLY A 40 -8.43 18.96 -11.40
N GLU A 41 -8.72 20.27 -11.37
CA GLU A 41 -9.80 20.86 -10.62
C GLU A 41 -10.56 21.87 -11.50
N THR A 42 -11.87 21.94 -11.34
CA THR A 42 -12.72 22.92 -12.00
C THR A 42 -13.77 23.46 -11.03
N GLN A 43 -13.84 24.77 -10.91
CA GLN A 43 -14.86 25.45 -10.12
C GLN A 43 -16.20 25.38 -10.87
N ILE A 44 -17.20 24.73 -10.28
CA ILE A 44 -18.55 24.59 -10.85
C ILE A 44 -19.46 25.72 -10.33
N THR A 45 -19.43 25.93 -9.01
CA THR A 45 -20.08 27.07 -8.33
C THR A 45 -19.13 27.66 -7.31
N ASN A 46 -19.55 28.66 -6.53
CA ASN A 46 -18.70 29.23 -5.48
C ASN A 46 -18.24 28.19 -4.46
N ASP A 47 -19.07 27.18 -4.16
CA ASP A 47 -18.79 26.18 -3.12
C ASP A 47 -18.55 24.76 -3.68
N LEU A 48 -18.86 24.53 -4.97
CA LEU A 48 -18.74 23.23 -5.61
C LEU A 48 -17.57 23.20 -6.59
N THR A 49 -16.66 22.26 -6.37
CA THR A 49 -15.50 21.99 -7.23
C THR A 49 -15.54 20.55 -7.72
N GLY A 50 -15.41 20.36 -9.03
CA GLY A 50 -15.13 19.06 -9.62
C GLY A 50 -13.62 18.81 -9.64
N TYR A 51 -13.19 17.59 -9.38
CA TYR A 51 -11.77 17.22 -9.42
C TYR A 51 -11.55 15.81 -9.97
N GLY A 52 -10.32 15.54 -10.39
CA GLY A 52 -9.93 14.22 -10.82
C GLY A 52 -8.41 14.05 -10.82
N GLN A 53 -7.99 12.81 -10.74
CA GLN A 53 -6.57 12.44 -10.78
C GLN A 53 -6.39 11.17 -11.63
N TRP A 54 -5.33 11.17 -12.42
CA TRP A 54 -4.84 9.99 -13.09
C TRP A 54 -3.35 9.85 -12.86
N GLU A 55 -2.88 8.62 -12.60
CA GLU A 55 -1.48 8.30 -12.37
C GLU A 55 -1.13 6.96 -13.00
N TYR A 56 -0.06 6.95 -13.74
CA TYR A 56 0.44 5.80 -14.50
C TYR A 56 1.89 5.50 -14.15
N LYS A 57 2.24 4.22 -14.05
CA LYS A 57 3.61 3.75 -13.84
C LYS A 57 4.00 2.77 -14.95
N THR A 58 5.21 2.90 -15.47
CA THR A 58 5.83 1.95 -16.39
C THR A 58 7.25 1.64 -15.92
N TYR A 59 7.63 0.38 -15.99
CA TYR A 59 9.01 -0.03 -15.74
C TYR A 59 9.84 0.16 -17.02
N ALA A 60 11.10 0.55 -16.84
CA ALA A 60 12.04 0.82 -17.93
C ALA A 60 13.13 -0.25 -18.05
N ASN A 61 13.03 -1.31 -17.25
CA ASN A 61 13.96 -2.44 -17.22
C ASN A 61 13.57 -3.61 -18.16
N ASP A 62 12.44 -3.51 -18.86
CA ASP A 62 12.02 -4.54 -19.82
C ASP A 62 12.80 -4.42 -21.13
N THR A 63 13.05 -5.55 -21.79
CA THR A 63 13.61 -5.60 -23.14
C THR A 63 12.57 -5.09 -24.14
N GLU A 64 12.96 -4.22 -25.07
CA GLU A 64 12.09 -3.72 -26.12
C GLU A 64 11.42 -4.88 -26.89
N GLY A 65 10.10 -4.84 -27.01
CA GLY A 65 9.29 -5.85 -27.70
C GLY A 65 8.88 -7.06 -26.85
N VAL A 66 9.25 -7.12 -25.59
CA VAL A 66 8.80 -8.14 -24.63
C VAL A 66 7.93 -7.47 -23.58
N GLY A 67 6.64 -7.63 -23.68
CA GLY A 67 5.61 -7.30 -22.70
C GLY A 67 5.82 -5.99 -21.91
N ASP A 68 4.79 -5.19 -21.81
CA ASP A 68 4.83 -3.90 -21.12
C ASP A 68 4.37 -4.08 -19.66
N LYS A 69 5.26 -3.85 -18.69
CA LYS A 69 4.92 -3.82 -17.25
C LYS A 69 4.43 -2.43 -16.84
N SER A 70 3.35 -1.98 -17.45
CA SER A 70 2.76 -0.69 -17.15
C SER A 70 1.34 -0.80 -16.64
N PHE A 71 0.93 0.12 -15.75
CA PHE A 71 -0.39 0.07 -15.12
C PHE A 71 -0.84 1.43 -14.58
N ASN A 72 -2.19 1.57 -14.50
CA ASN A 72 -2.80 2.69 -13.81
C ASN A 72 -2.68 2.51 -12.30
N ARG A 73 -2.05 3.47 -11.64
CA ARG A 73 -1.97 3.53 -10.18
C ARG A 73 -3.23 4.14 -9.59
N LEU A 74 -3.64 5.29 -10.12
CA LEU A 74 -4.84 6.04 -9.71
C LEU A 74 -5.63 6.45 -10.95
N ALA A 75 -6.95 6.43 -10.86
CA ALA A 75 -7.87 6.92 -11.87
C ALA A 75 -9.24 7.15 -11.24
N PHE A 76 -9.51 8.36 -10.76
CA PHE A 76 -10.77 8.70 -10.12
C PHE A 76 -11.19 10.13 -10.42
N ALA A 77 -12.49 10.40 -10.24
CA ALA A 77 -13.06 11.73 -10.32
C ALA A 77 -14.07 11.93 -9.19
N GLY A 78 -14.25 13.18 -8.79
CA GLY A 78 -15.09 13.50 -7.66
C GLY A 78 -15.56 14.95 -7.60
N LEU A 79 -16.34 15.23 -6.56
CA LEU A 79 -16.87 16.54 -6.23
C LEU A 79 -16.48 16.91 -4.80
N LYS A 80 -16.13 18.16 -4.57
CA LYS A 80 -15.88 18.74 -3.25
C LYS A 80 -16.86 19.90 -3.04
N TYR A 81 -17.52 19.94 -1.88
CA TYR A 81 -18.49 20.97 -1.53
C TYR A 81 -18.16 21.62 -0.19
N GLY A 82 -17.46 22.75 -0.23
CA GLY A 82 -17.09 23.54 0.96
C GLY A 82 -16.55 22.66 2.09
N ASP A 83 -17.04 22.91 3.31
CA ASP A 83 -16.68 22.14 4.51
C ASP A 83 -17.46 20.81 4.64
N TYR A 84 -18.42 20.56 3.76
CA TYR A 84 -19.14 19.28 3.72
C TYR A 84 -18.32 18.11 3.17
N GLY A 85 -17.10 18.40 2.68
CA GLY A 85 -16.15 17.37 2.27
C GLY A 85 -16.17 17.07 0.78
N SER A 86 -15.65 15.89 0.44
CA SER A 86 -15.52 15.42 -0.94
C SER A 86 -16.04 14.01 -1.10
N PHE A 87 -16.50 13.70 -2.30
CA PHE A 87 -16.86 12.36 -2.72
C PHE A 87 -16.18 12.06 -4.06
N ASP A 88 -15.52 10.93 -4.15
CA ASP A 88 -14.93 10.45 -5.40
C ASP A 88 -15.24 8.98 -5.66
N TYR A 89 -15.09 8.58 -6.92
CA TYR A 89 -15.24 7.21 -7.36
C TYR A 89 -14.15 6.85 -8.38
N GLY A 90 -13.63 5.64 -8.23
CA GLY A 90 -12.69 5.05 -9.19
C GLY A 90 -11.60 4.20 -8.53
N ARG A 91 -10.45 4.12 -9.20
CA ARG A 91 -9.25 3.47 -8.67
C ARG A 91 -8.52 4.46 -7.77
N ASN A 92 -8.51 4.18 -6.48
CA ASN A 92 -7.94 5.06 -5.46
C ASN A 92 -7.32 4.23 -4.33
N TYR A 93 -6.83 4.86 -3.28
CA TYR A 93 -6.40 4.19 -2.07
C TYR A 93 -7.59 3.78 -1.20
N GLY A 94 -7.50 2.59 -0.63
CA GLY A 94 -8.40 2.11 0.41
C GLY A 94 -8.19 2.88 1.72
N VAL A 95 -9.26 3.02 2.51
CA VAL A 95 -9.21 3.81 3.77
C VAL A 95 -8.28 3.22 4.83
N VAL A 96 -7.96 1.93 4.77
CA VAL A 96 -7.00 1.31 5.70
C VAL A 96 -5.60 1.87 5.47
N TYR A 97 -5.26 2.20 4.22
CA TYR A 97 -3.98 2.83 3.88
C TYR A 97 -3.80 4.24 4.47
N ASP A 98 -4.86 4.92 4.89
CA ASP A 98 -4.76 6.27 5.48
C ASP A 98 -3.86 6.28 6.74
N VAL A 99 -3.78 5.18 7.48
CA VAL A 99 -2.87 5.01 8.63
C VAL A 99 -1.54 4.40 8.20
N GLU A 100 -1.56 3.41 7.32
CA GLU A 100 -0.35 2.75 6.80
C GLU A 100 0.60 3.74 6.10
N ALA A 101 0.05 4.70 5.37
CA ALA A 101 0.82 5.75 4.70
C ALA A 101 1.77 6.52 5.62
N TRP A 102 1.57 6.45 6.95
CA TRP A 102 2.45 7.08 7.91
C TRP A 102 3.76 6.32 8.11
N THR A 103 3.76 5.01 7.90
CA THR A 103 4.97 4.17 7.99
C THR A 103 5.58 3.83 6.64
N ASP A 104 4.84 3.99 5.54
CA ASP A 104 5.32 3.81 4.16
C ASP A 104 6.15 5.03 3.69
N MET A 105 7.30 5.26 4.34
CA MET A 105 8.12 6.47 4.18
C MET A 105 9.59 6.18 3.85
N LEU A 106 9.95 4.93 3.59
CA LEU A 106 11.32 4.53 3.28
C LEU A 106 11.69 4.85 1.82
N PRO A 107 12.98 4.98 1.49
CA PRO A 107 13.42 5.28 0.13
C PRO A 107 13.04 4.24 -0.91
N VAL A 108 13.12 2.94 -0.56
CA VAL A 108 12.88 1.81 -1.46
C VAL A 108 11.84 0.84 -0.92
N PHE A 109 11.97 0.46 0.35
CA PHE A 109 11.17 -0.57 1.00
C PHE A 109 10.06 0.04 1.86
N GLY A 110 9.39 -0.77 2.70
CA GLY A 110 8.33 -0.33 3.60
C GLY A 110 6.93 -0.50 3.03
N GLY A 111 5.91 -0.35 3.90
CA GLY A 111 4.50 -0.46 3.54
C GLY A 111 4.08 -1.84 3.05
N ASP A 112 4.83 -2.90 3.40
CA ASP A 112 4.66 -4.25 2.87
C ASP A 112 4.31 -5.30 3.94
N SER A 113 3.97 -4.87 5.15
CA SER A 113 3.55 -5.81 6.20
C SER A 113 2.18 -6.43 5.91
N TYR A 114 1.21 -5.65 5.40
CA TYR A 114 -0.12 -6.14 5.06
C TYR A 114 -0.82 -5.38 3.92
N THR A 115 -0.28 -4.26 3.45
CA THR A 115 -0.90 -3.47 2.39
C THR A 115 -0.52 -4.00 1.01
N TRP A 116 -1.50 -4.57 0.34
CA TRP A 116 -1.37 -5.10 -1.01
C TRP A 116 -2.28 -4.34 -1.97
N THR A 117 -1.77 -4.03 -3.14
CA THR A 117 -2.56 -3.45 -4.23
C THR A 117 -3.55 -4.49 -4.77
N ASP A 118 -4.77 -4.04 -5.07
CA ASP A 118 -5.89 -4.88 -5.53
C ASP A 118 -6.27 -6.00 -4.52
N ASN A 119 -6.12 -5.69 -3.24
CA ASN A 119 -6.50 -6.57 -2.14
C ASN A 119 -7.41 -5.81 -1.18
N PHE A 120 -8.72 -5.88 -1.45
CA PHE A 120 -9.76 -5.17 -0.70
C PHE A 120 -9.43 -3.66 -0.55
N MET A 121 -9.65 -3.06 0.62
CA MET A 121 -9.41 -1.63 0.89
C MET A 121 -8.08 -1.35 1.62
N ASN A 122 -7.06 -2.21 1.43
CA ASN A 122 -5.76 -2.05 2.09
C ASN A 122 -4.78 -1.13 1.35
N GLY A 123 -4.65 -1.30 0.06
CA GLY A 123 -3.78 -0.50 -0.80
C GLY A 123 -4.60 0.21 -1.88
N ARG A 124 -4.03 0.39 -3.06
CA ARG A 124 -4.79 0.87 -4.21
C ARG A 124 -5.71 -0.23 -4.73
N ALA A 125 -6.96 0.10 -4.97
CA ALA A 125 -7.94 -0.84 -5.52
C ALA A 125 -8.95 -0.14 -6.44
N ASN A 126 -9.65 -0.94 -7.23
CA ASN A 126 -10.73 -0.49 -8.12
C ASN A 126 -12.06 -0.39 -7.38
N GLY A 127 -13.03 0.31 -8.00
CA GLY A 127 -14.41 0.31 -7.55
C GLY A 127 -14.66 1.00 -6.22
N LEU A 128 -13.77 1.91 -5.80
CA LEU A 128 -13.86 2.62 -4.53
C LEU A 128 -14.72 3.87 -4.67
N ALA A 129 -15.79 3.95 -3.88
CA ALA A 129 -16.59 5.15 -3.64
C ALA A 129 -16.22 5.71 -2.27
N THR A 130 -15.58 6.87 -2.23
CA THR A 130 -14.99 7.42 -1.01
C THR A 130 -15.59 8.79 -0.68
N TYR A 131 -16.09 8.94 0.52
CA TYR A 131 -16.41 10.24 1.12
C TYR A 131 -15.35 10.60 2.15
N ARG A 132 -14.82 11.84 2.07
CA ARG A 132 -13.81 12.37 3.01
C ARG A 132 -14.27 13.71 3.55
N ASN A 133 -14.07 13.90 4.84
CA ASN A 133 -14.34 15.16 5.52
C ASN A 133 -13.17 15.53 6.43
N ASN A 134 -12.72 16.76 6.31
CA ASN A 134 -11.70 17.36 7.16
C ASN A 134 -12.36 18.27 8.19
N ASP A 135 -11.72 18.36 9.36
CA ASP A 135 -12.12 19.24 10.46
C ASP A 135 -13.57 19.03 10.93
N PHE A 136 -14.09 17.79 10.73
CA PHE A 136 -15.45 17.40 11.11
C PHE A 136 -16.49 18.47 10.74
N PHE A 137 -16.64 18.74 9.45
CA PHE A 137 -17.52 19.78 8.88
C PHE A 137 -17.16 21.21 9.29
N GLY A 138 -15.87 21.47 9.62
CA GLY A 138 -15.40 22.75 10.15
C GLY A 138 -15.77 22.99 11.62
N LEU A 139 -16.22 21.96 12.34
CA LEU A 139 -16.65 22.07 13.74
C LEU A 139 -15.55 21.66 14.73
N VAL A 140 -14.63 20.80 14.33
CA VAL A 140 -13.54 20.31 15.18
C VAL A 140 -12.26 20.29 14.36
N ASP A 141 -11.44 21.31 14.55
CA ASP A 141 -10.14 21.44 13.89
C ASP A 141 -9.27 20.20 14.14
N GLY A 142 -8.68 19.67 13.08
CA GLY A 142 -7.79 18.51 13.14
C GLY A 142 -8.48 17.15 13.19
N LEU A 143 -9.82 17.08 13.28
CA LEU A 143 -10.54 15.81 13.22
C LEU A 143 -10.94 15.48 11.77
N HIS A 144 -10.37 14.44 11.22
CA HIS A 144 -10.62 13.98 9.85
C HIS A 144 -11.27 12.61 9.87
N PHE A 145 -12.12 12.33 8.88
CA PHE A 145 -12.67 10.99 8.69
C PHE A 145 -12.95 10.68 7.22
N ALA A 146 -12.97 9.40 6.90
CA ALA A 146 -13.42 8.90 5.62
C ALA A 146 -14.37 7.72 5.78
N LEU A 147 -15.31 7.60 4.84
CA LEU A 147 -16.17 6.45 4.66
C LEU A 147 -15.99 5.94 3.25
N GLN A 148 -15.86 4.63 3.08
CA GLN A 148 -15.60 4.03 1.77
C GLN A 148 -16.47 2.80 1.55
N TYR A 149 -16.92 2.65 0.32
CA TYR A 149 -17.55 1.43 -0.19
C TYR A 149 -16.73 0.92 -1.37
N GLN A 150 -16.54 -0.39 -1.44
CA GLN A 150 -15.95 -1.08 -2.58
C GLN A 150 -16.98 -2.02 -3.17
N GLY A 151 -17.25 -1.90 -4.48
CA GLY A 151 -18.12 -2.83 -5.21
C GLY A 151 -17.44 -4.18 -5.43
N ALA A 152 -18.27 -5.23 -5.53
CA ALA A 152 -17.78 -6.59 -5.78
C ALA A 152 -17.03 -6.72 -7.11
N ASN A 153 -15.98 -7.52 -7.09
CA ASN A 153 -15.10 -7.81 -8.20
C ASN A 153 -14.77 -9.31 -8.21
N GLU A 154 -15.60 -10.07 -8.90
CA GLU A 154 -15.55 -11.54 -8.90
C GLU A 154 -14.67 -12.13 -10.02
N GLY A 155 -14.11 -11.30 -10.90
CA GLY A 155 -13.34 -11.79 -12.04
C GLY A 155 -14.12 -12.68 -12.99
N ALA A 156 -15.43 -12.44 -13.12
CA ALA A 156 -16.38 -13.34 -13.75
C ALA A 156 -16.12 -13.67 -15.23
N ASN A 157 -15.26 -12.91 -15.90
CA ASN A 157 -14.89 -13.12 -17.30
C ASN A 157 -13.36 -13.18 -17.44
N ALA A 158 -12.79 -14.34 -17.14
CA ALA A 158 -11.34 -14.60 -17.11
C ALA A 158 -10.58 -14.41 -18.45
N ASN A 159 -11.26 -14.03 -19.53
CA ASN A 159 -10.66 -14.04 -20.87
C ASN A 159 -9.91 -12.76 -21.25
N GLU A 160 -9.97 -11.72 -20.44
CA GLU A 160 -9.30 -10.45 -20.73
C GLU A 160 -8.94 -9.76 -19.40
N ASN A 161 -7.98 -8.87 -19.37
CA ASN A 161 -7.49 -8.11 -18.20
C ASN A 161 -8.60 -7.31 -17.48
N GLN A 162 -9.58 -8.00 -16.93
CA GLN A 162 -10.73 -7.44 -16.23
C GLN A 162 -10.49 -7.44 -14.71
N GLU A 163 -11.35 -6.73 -14.01
CA GLU A 163 -11.37 -6.72 -12.55
C GLU A 163 -11.35 -8.15 -11.96
N GLY A 164 -10.59 -8.37 -10.89
CA GLY A 164 -10.42 -9.69 -10.26
C GLY A 164 -9.53 -10.65 -11.03
N THR A 165 -8.82 -10.17 -12.05
CA THR A 165 -7.86 -10.99 -12.79
C THR A 165 -6.45 -10.42 -12.68
N LYS A 166 -5.47 -11.30 -12.84
CA LYS A 166 -4.05 -10.93 -13.00
C LYS A 166 -3.52 -11.58 -14.27
N ASN A 167 -2.93 -10.78 -15.16
CA ASN A 167 -2.39 -11.26 -16.44
C ASN A 167 -3.40 -12.07 -17.28
N GLY A 168 -4.68 -11.65 -17.28
CA GLY A 168 -5.74 -12.35 -17.99
C GLY A 168 -6.18 -13.67 -17.36
N HIS A 169 -5.71 -14.01 -16.18
CA HIS A 169 -6.10 -15.19 -15.43
C HIS A 169 -6.86 -14.82 -14.17
N ASN A 170 -7.88 -15.60 -13.86
CA ASN A 170 -8.64 -15.47 -12.64
C ASN A 170 -7.76 -15.86 -11.45
N ASP A 171 -7.43 -14.89 -10.58
CA ASP A 171 -6.62 -15.10 -9.37
C ASP A 171 -7.43 -14.62 -8.16
N VAL A 172 -7.83 -15.54 -7.32
CA VAL A 172 -8.67 -15.25 -6.14
C VAL A 172 -8.05 -14.22 -5.18
N ARG A 173 -6.73 -14.03 -5.23
CA ARG A 173 -6.04 -13.03 -4.38
C ARG A 173 -6.38 -11.59 -4.77
N PHE A 174 -6.90 -11.35 -5.99
CA PHE A 174 -7.24 -10.03 -6.53
C PHE A 174 -8.75 -9.83 -6.69
N GLN A 175 -9.56 -10.75 -6.15
CA GLN A 175 -11.01 -10.63 -6.09
C GLN A 175 -11.46 -10.00 -4.78
N ASN A 176 -12.64 -9.43 -4.78
CA ASN A 176 -13.35 -8.99 -3.58
C ASN A 176 -14.87 -9.06 -3.79
N GLY A 177 -15.60 -9.33 -2.72
CA GLY A 177 -17.03 -9.04 -2.65
C GLY A 177 -17.28 -7.58 -2.30
N ASP A 178 -18.54 -7.22 -2.08
CA ASP A 178 -18.94 -5.90 -1.59
C ASP A 178 -18.34 -5.64 -0.21
N GLY A 179 -17.88 -4.41 0.02
CA GLY A 179 -17.28 -4.06 1.28
C GLY A 179 -17.46 -2.60 1.68
N PHE A 180 -17.27 -2.33 2.95
CA PHE A 180 -17.23 -0.98 3.49
C PHE A 180 -16.02 -0.79 4.38
N GLY A 181 -15.58 0.45 4.49
CA GLY A 181 -14.48 0.82 5.36
C GLY A 181 -14.62 2.24 5.89
N MET A 182 -13.87 2.53 6.93
CA MET A 182 -13.78 3.87 7.50
C MET A 182 -12.38 4.11 8.03
N SER A 183 -11.97 5.38 8.02
CA SER A 183 -10.78 5.87 8.72
C SER A 183 -11.11 7.13 9.50
N THR A 184 -10.33 7.39 10.54
CA THR A 184 -10.36 8.64 11.28
C THR A 184 -8.96 8.98 11.75
N SER A 185 -8.64 10.28 11.76
CA SER A 185 -7.42 10.78 12.37
C SER A 185 -7.66 12.10 13.10
N TYR A 186 -6.79 12.37 14.04
CA TYR A 186 -6.79 13.62 14.77
C TYR A 186 -5.38 14.23 14.81
N ASP A 187 -5.25 15.42 14.25
CA ASP A 187 -4.03 16.21 14.26
C ASP A 187 -4.05 17.18 15.44
N PHE A 188 -3.13 17.02 16.37
CA PHE A 188 -3.04 17.84 17.56
C PHE A 188 -2.46 19.22 17.26
N SER A 189 -2.95 20.22 17.97
CA SER A 189 -2.47 21.60 17.90
C SER A 189 -1.82 22.05 19.20
N GLY A 190 -1.30 23.29 19.24
CA GLY A 190 -0.65 23.87 20.43
C GLY A 190 0.64 23.13 20.81
N ASP A 191 0.77 22.76 22.07
CA ASP A 191 1.99 22.12 22.62
C ASP A 191 2.24 20.71 22.05
N LEU A 192 1.23 20.08 21.47
CA LEU A 192 1.30 18.78 20.82
C LEU A 192 1.32 18.87 19.29
N SER A 193 1.56 20.04 18.74
CA SER A 193 1.63 20.24 17.29
C SER A 193 2.64 19.31 16.63
N GLY A 194 2.25 18.66 15.55
CA GLY A 194 3.01 17.62 14.86
C GLY A 194 2.64 16.19 15.25
N LEU A 195 1.94 15.99 16.40
CA LEU A 195 1.40 14.68 16.76
C LEU A 195 0.08 14.43 16.02
N SER A 196 -0.09 13.22 15.50
CA SER A 196 -1.36 12.72 14.94
C SER A 196 -1.64 11.32 15.47
N LEU A 197 -2.90 11.01 15.71
CA LEU A 197 -3.39 9.66 16.01
C LEU A 197 -4.38 9.26 14.93
N GLY A 198 -4.39 7.99 14.54
CA GLY A 198 -5.29 7.48 13.51
C GLY A 198 -5.76 6.07 13.76
N ALA A 199 -6.91 5.75 13.19
CA ALA A 199 -7.47 4.41 13.18
C ALA A 199 -8.24 4.18 11.89
N ALA A 200 -8.25 2.93 11.40
CA ALA A 200 -9.08 2.55 10.26
C ALA A 200 -9.60 1.12 10.44
N TYR A 201 -10.71 0.83 9.75
CA TYR A 201 -11.36 -0.47 9.70
C TYR A 201 -11.95 -0.70 8.32
N SER A 202 -11.88 -1.94 7.84
CA SER A 202 -12.62 -2.39 6.65
C SER A 202 -13.15 -3.79 6.84
N SER A 203 -14.28 -4.07 6.20
CA SER A 203 -14.91 -5.38 6.14
C SER A 203 -15.53 -5.57 4.76
N SER A 204 -15.22 -6.69 4.12
CA SER A 204 -15.70 -7.03 2.78
C SER A 204 -16.13 -8.49 2.74
N ASP A 205 -17.17 -8.78 1.99
CA ASP A 205 -17.49 -10.16 1.64
C ASP A 205 -16.37 -10.74 0.77
N ARG A 206 -16.11 -12.01 0.91
CA ARG A 206 -15.26 -12.76 -0.01
C ARG A 206 -16.12 -13.39 -1.12
N THR A 207 -15.52 -13.54 -2.30
CA THR A 207 -16.24 -14.17 -3.43
C THR A 207 -16.42 -15.66 -3.22
N ASN A 208 -17.40 -16.25 -3.91
CA ASN A 208 -17.60 -17.71 -3.91
C ASN A 208 -16.34 -18.47 -4.36
N ALA A 209 -15.55 -17.88 -5.26
CA ALA A 209 -14.29 -18.47 -5.72
C ALA A 209 -13.21 -18.46 -4.60
N GLN A 210 -13.14 -17.39 -3.83
CA GLN A 210 -12.25 -17.30 -2.66
C GLN A 210 -12.64 -18.30 -1.57
N GLU A 211 -13.94 -18.42 -1.26
CA GLU A 211 -14.44 -19.41 -0.30
C GLU A 211 -14.17 -20.84 -0.79
N GLY A 212 -14.44 -21.11 -2.08
CA GLY A 212 -14.19 -22.42 -2.68
C GLY A 212 -12.70 -22.79 -2.70
N ALA A 213 -11.82 -21.84 -2.94
CA ALA A 213 -10.37 -22.04 -2.84
C ALA A 213 -9.98 -22.43 -1.41
N GLY A 214 -10.46 -21.72 -0.40
CA GLY A 214 -10.20 -22.03 1.02
C GLY A 214 -10.73 -23.40 1.48
N GLN A 215 -11.82 -23.88 0.90
CA GLN A 215 -12.34 -25.22 1.19
C GLN A 215 -11.51 -26.34 0.57
N ASN A 216 -10.85 -26.09 -0.54
CA ASN A 216 -10.14 -27.10 -1.32
C ASN A 216 -8.61 -27.05 -1.14
N ASN A 217 -8.07 -25.97 -0.61
CA ASN A 217 -6.64 -25.79 -0.42
C ASN A 217 -6.35 -25.09 0.91
N ALA A 218 -5.66 -25.76 1.80
CA ALA A 218 -5.32 -25.27 3.13
C ALA A 218 -4.35 -24.07 3.16
N LEU A 219 -3.76 -23.69 2.03
CA LEU A 219 -2.97 -22.47 1.90
C LEU A 219 -3.83 -21.20 1.75
N TYR A 220 -5.13 -21.36 1.48
CA TYR A 220 -6.07 -20.24 1.36
C TYR A 220 -6.95 -20.16 2.59
N ALA A 221 -7.09 -18.97 3.12
CA ALA A 221 -8.05 -18.69 4.19
C ALA A 221 -9.46 -19.16 3.83
N GLY A 222 -10.17 -19.74 4.81
CA GLY A 222 -11.49 -20.34 4.62
C GLY A 222 -12.68 -19.44 5.03
N GLY A 223 -12.43 -18.28 5.61
CA GLY A 223 -13.48 -17.37 6.11
C GLY A 223 -14.30 -16.73 4.99
N LYS A 224 -15.52 -16.29 5.33
CA LYS A 224 -16.46 -15.65 4.39
C LYS A 224 -16.25 -14.14 4.27
N THR A 225 -15.63 -13.54 5.27
CA THR A 225 -15.41 -12.10 5.36
C THR A 225 -13.92 -11.80 5.47
N ALA A 226 -13.46 -10.84 4.69
CA ALA A 226 -12.13 -10.25 4.79
C ALA A 226 -12.22 -9.00 5.67
N GLU A 227 -11.39 -8.89 6.70
CA GLU A 227 -11.41 -7.77 7.63
C GLU A 227 -10.00 -7.25 7.89
N ALA A 228 -9.88 -5.94 8.01
CA ALA A 228 -8.65 -5.28 8.47
C ALA A 228 -8.98 -4.15 9.44
N TRP A 229 -8.17 -4.00 10.48
CA TRP A 229 -8.17 -2.80 11.31
C TRP A 229 -6.76 -2.38 11.64
N THR A 230 -6.56 -1.09 11.81
CA THR A 230 -5.27 -0.51 12.15
C THR A 230 -5.42 0.68 13.07
N ILE A 231 -4.41 0.88 13.90
CA ILE A 231 -4.21 2.10 14.69
C ILE A 231 -2.79 2.59 14.48
N GLY A 232 -2.59 3.89 14.50
CA GLY A 232 -1.27 4.48 14.33
C GLY A 232 -1.09 5.79 15.07
N ALA A 233 0.17 6.16 15.26
CA ALA A 233 0.60 7.43 15.79
C ALA A 233 1.75 7.97 14.92
N LYS A 234 1.72 9.28 14.69
CA LYS A 234 2.74 10.00 13.90
C LYS A 234 3.15 11.26 14.62
N TYR A 235 4.43 11.58 14.57
CA TYR A 235 4.97 12.89 14.95
C TYR A 235 5.79 13.43 13.76
N ASP A 236 5.40 14.60 13.26
CA ASP A 236 6.05 15.27 12.14
C ASP A 236 6.24 16.75 12.44
N ALA A 237 7.31 17.07 13.14
CA ALA A 237 7.71 18.43 13.46
C ALA A 237 9.20 18.50 13.82
N ASN A 238 9.78 19.71 13.81
CA ASN A 238 11.15 19.99 14.22
C ASN A 238 12.20 19.15 13.47
N ASN A 239 11.98 18.92 12.17
CA ASN A 239 12.82 18.08 11.32
C ASN A 239 12.86 16.59 11.72
N VAL A 240 12.04 16.18 12.68
CA VAL A 240 11.88 14.79 13.14
C VAL A 240 10.59 14.23 12.58
N TYR A 241 10.67 13.06 11.98
CA TYR A 241 9.53 12.24 11.60
C TYR A 241 9.58 10.91 12.32
N LEU A 242 8.56 10.62 13.10
CA LEU A 242 8.37 9.34 13.77
C LEU A 242 6.97 8.85 13.45
N ALA A 243 6.82 7.59 13.09
CA ALA A 243 5.51 6.97 12.96
C ALA A 243 5.56 5.51 13.40
N MET A 244 4.44 5.02 13.90
CA MET A 244 4.22 3.61 14.18
C MET A 244 2.78 3.25 13.91
N MET A 245 2.57 2.01 13.50
CA MET A 245 1.23 1.44 13.39
C MET A 245 1.20 -0.01 13.89
N TYR A 246 0.01 -0.46 14.30
CA TYR A 246 -0.33 -1.86 14.50
C TYR A 246 -1.61 -2.17 13.74
N ALA A 247 -1.64 -3.33 13.06
CA ALA A 247 -2.80 -3.79 12.31
C ALA A 247 -3.04 -5.29 12.48
N GLU A 248 -4.29 -5.70 12.37
CA GLU A 248 -4.66 -7.10 12.16
C GLU A 248 -5.50 -7.24 10.90
N THR A 249 -5.24 -8.32 10.16
CA THR A 249 -6.07 -8.70 9.00
C THR A 249 -6.63 -10.10 9.19
N ARG A 250 -7.75 -10.37 8.54
CA ARG A 250 -8.39 -11.68 8.50
C ARG A 250 -8.81 -12.04 7.08
N ASN A 251 -8.45 -13.24 6.65
CA ASN A 251 -8.85 -13.86 5.39
C ASN A 251 -8.49 -13.05 4.13
N MET A 252 -7.39 -12.28 4.16
CA MET A 252 -7.10 -11.37 3.05
C MET A 252 -5.63 -11.20 2.70
N THR A 253 -4.70 -11.28 3.64
CA THR A 253 -3.28 -10.99 3.37
C THR A 253 -2.64 -12.12 2.58
N PRO A 254 -2.20 -11.84 1.33
CA PRO A 254 -1.43 -12.82 0.56
C PRO A 254 -0.07 -13.08 1.20
N TYR A 255 0.43 -14.30 1.05
CA TYR A 255 1.79 -14.65 1.40
C TYR A 255 2.39 -15.64 0.39
N GLY A 256 3.70 -15.52 0.17
CA GLY A 256 4.39 -16.31 -0.82
C GLY A 256 3.72 -16.29 -2.19
N ASP A 257 3.94 -17.36 -2.96
CA ASP A 257 3.47 -17.41 -4.35
C ASP A 257 1.95 -17.58 -4.48
N TYR A 258 1.29 -18.25 -3.51
CA TYR A 258 -0.11 -18.66 -3.69
C TYR A 258 -0.99 -18.54 -2.45
N GLY A 259 -0.46 -18.27 -1.26
CA GLY A 259 -1.22 -18.34 -0.02
C GLY A 259 -2.09 -17.11 0.27
N ILE A 260 -3.13 -17.29 1.10
CA ILE A 260 -3.88 -16.23 1.79
C ILE A 260 -3.96 -16.60 3.26
N ALA A 261 -3.43 -15.77 4.14
CA ALA A 261 -3.42 -16.00 5.58
C ALA A 261 -4.82 -15.89 6.19
N ASP A 262 -5.15 -16.78 7.13
CA ASP A 262 -6.38 -16.71 7.92
C ASP A 262 -6.38 -15.46 8.82
N GLN A 263 -5.23 -15.12 9.40
CA GLN A 263 -5.04 -13.93 10.21
C GLN A 263 -3.58 -13.48 10.15
N THR A 264 -3.35 -12.16 10.13
CA THR A 264 -2.02 -11.59 10.36
C THR A 264 -2.04 -10.55 11.48
N GLN A 265 -0.90 -10.42 12.16
CA GLN A 265 -0.59 -9.35 13.09
C GLN A 265 0.60 -8.59 12.54
N ASN A 266 0.45 -7.27 12.40
CA ASN A 266 1.37 -6.43 11.65
C ASN A 266 1.81 -5.26 12.52
N PHE A 267 3.08 -4.92 12.44
CA PHE A 267 3.65 -3.77 13.14
C PHE A 267 4.68 -3.10 12.24
N GLU A 268 4.59 -1.78 12.15
CA GLU A 268 5.61 -0.97 11.50
C GLU A 268 5.97 0.21 12.37
N ALA A 269 7.24 0.58 12.33
CA ALA A 269 7.74 1.79 12.97
C ALA A 269 8.84 2.41 12.11
N VAL A 270 8.80 3.73 11.94
CA VAL A 270 9.78 4.49 11.16
C VAL A 270 10.25 5.71 11.93
N ALA A 271 11.53 6.01 11.84
CA ALA A 271 12.16 7.21 12.37
C ALA A 271 13.04 7.85 11.31
N GLN A 272 12.86 9.15 11.08
CA GLN A 272 13.67 9.92 10.12
C GLN A 272 14.03 11.28 10.70
N TYR A 273 15.14 11.83 10.23
CA TYR A 273 15.56 13.19 10.58
C TYR A 273 15.97 13.95 9.33
N GLN A 274 15.45 15.16 9.13
CA GLN A 274 15.77 16.01 8.00
C GLN A 274 16.84 17.01 8.40
N PHE A 275 18.05 16.86 7.87
CA PHE A 275 19.11 17.86 8.02
C PHE A 275 18.92 19.03 7.05
N ASP A 276 19.29 20.22 7.47
CA ASP A 276 19.16 21.45 6.66
C ASP A 276 19.99 21.41 5.36
N PHE A 277 21.05 20.62 5.31
CA PHE A 277 21.87 20.43 4.11
C PHE A 277 21.32 19.39 3.11
N GLY A 278 20.13 18.86 3.34
CA GLY A 278 19.40 18.00 2.39
C GLY A 278 19.49 16.49 2.67
N LEU A 279 20.24 16.05 3.69
CA LEU A 279 20.31 14.63 4.07
C LEU A 279 19.10 14.25 4.95
N ARG A 280 18.50 13.08 4.68
CA ARG A 280 17.41 12.47 5.46
C ARG A 280 17.71 10.99 5.71
N PRO A 281 18.39 10.61 6.79
CA PRO A 281 18.50 9.22 7.21
C PRO A 281 17.15 8.69 7.68
N SER A 282 16.95 7.38 7.51
CA SER A 282 15.80 6.62 7.95
C SER A 282 16.20 5.33 8.66
N LEU A 283 15.40 4.94 9.63
CA LEU A 283 15.47 3.66 10.30
C LEU A 283 14.04 3.15 10.46
N ALA A 284 13.79 1.89 10.10
CA ALA A 284 12.48 1.30 10.30
C ALA A 284 12.57 -0.16 10.75
N TRP A 285 11.47 -0.64 11.33
CA TRP A 285 11.21 -2.04 11.57
C TRP A 285 9.83 -2.37 11.01
N VAL A 286 9.78 -3.37 10.14
CA VAL A 286 8.56 -3.86 9.49
C VAL A 286 8.37 -5.31 9.85
N TYR A 287 7.19 -5.65 10.35
CA TYR A 287 6.88 -6.97 10.87
C TYR A 287 5.47 -7.41 10.52
N SER A 288 5.33 -8.64 10.02
CA SER A 288 4.06 -9.30 9.79
C SER A 288 4.14 -10.76 10.23
N LYS A 289 3.21 -11.19 11.08
CA LYS A 289 3.08 -12.58 11.54
C LYS A 289 1.76 -13.18 11.08
N GLY A 290 1.84 -14.24 10.30
CA GLY A 290 0.71 -15.11 10.01
C GLY A 290 0.41 -16.04 11.19
N LYS A 291 -0.87 -16.17 11.52
CA LYS A 291 -1.36 -17.02 12.61
C LYS A 291 -1.98 -18.28 12.04
N ASP A 292 -1.76 -19.41 12.73
CA ASP A 292 -2.32 -20.71 12.36
C ASP A 292 -2.07 -21.13 10.90
N MET A 293 -0.90 -20.73 10.36
CA MET A 293 -0.51 -20.99 8.98
C MET A 293 -0.36 -22.47 8.73
N THR A 294 -0.85 -22.92 7.58
CA THR A 294 -0.65 -24.32 7.15
C THR A 294 0.68 -24.46 6.43
N TYR A 295 1.54 -25.34 6.92
CA TYR A 295 2.77 -25.67 6.23
C TYR A 295 2.46 -26.49 4.98
N PRO A 296 3.03 -26.16 3.81
CA PRO A 296 2.97 -27.04 2.65
C PRO A 296 3.62 -28.37 2.98
N GLY A 297 3.02 -29.47 2.50
CA GLY A 297 3.55 -30.80 2.71
C GLY A 297 4.88 -30.98 2.01
N TYR A 298 5.94 -31.23 2.76
CA TYR A 298 7.26 -31.64 2.25
C TYR A 298 7.67 -32.99 2.84
N ALA A 299 8.67 -33.65 2.22
CA ALA A 299 9.16 -34.93 2.68
C ALA A 299 9.66 -34.82 4.14
N GLY A 300 8.94 -35.44 5.09
CA GLY A 300 9.18 -35.36 6.53
C GLY A 300 8.13 -34.59 7.32
N ASN A 301 7.22 -33.85 6.66
CA ASN A 301 6.04 -33.24 7.25
C ASN A 301 4.83 -33.47 6.34
N PRO A 302 4.20 -34.64 6.39
CA PRO A 302 3.02 -34.90 5.56
C PRO A 302 1.83 -34.14 6.14
N GLN A 303 1.44 -33.10 5.45
CA GLN A 303 0.16 -32.39 5.55
C GLN A 303 -0.34 -32.02 6.97
N GLY A 304 -0.45 -30.70 7.22
CA GLY A 304 -1.37 -30.17 8.19
C GLY A 304 -0.80 -29.79 9.54
N GLN A 305 0.51 -29.63 9.72
CA GLN A 305 0.99 -28.85 10.86
C GLN A 305 0.61 -27.38 10.64
N LYS A 306 -0.07 -26.82 11.63
CA LYS A 306 -0.36 -25.40 11.69
C LYS A 306 0.57 -24.75 12.71
N GLY A 307 1.00 -23.55 12.41
CA GLY A 307 1.83 -22.77 13.32
C GLY A 307 1.85 -21.29 12.94
N ASP A 308 2.36 -20.49 13.84
CA ASP A 308 2.58 -19.08 13.59
C ASP A 308 3.91 -18.91 12.86
N MET A 309 3.90 -18.11 11.78
CA MET A 309 5.09 -17.82 10.98
C MET A 309 5.25 -16.32 10.75
N ASP A 310 6.46 -15.82 10.85
CA ASP A 310 6.76 -14.47 10.42
C ASP A 310 6.71 -14.43 8.88
N LEU A 311 5.87 -13.58 8.32
CA LEU A 311 5.71 -13.41 6.87
C LEU A 311 6.61 -12.31 6.32
N VAL A 312 6.81 -11.28 7.14
CA VAL A 312 7.74 -10.16 6.91
C VAL A 312 8.42 -9.86 8.24
N ASN A 313 9.72 -9.74 8.25
CA ASN A 313 10.46 -9.30 9.43
C ASN A 313 11.82 -8.74 8.98
N TYR A 314 11.94 -7.41 8.98
CA TYR A 314 13.20 -6.77 8.62
C TYR A 314 13.41 -5.44 9.33
N ILE A 315 14.67 -5.09 9.49
CA ILE A 315 15.11 -3.74 9.84
C ILE A 315 15.58 -3.06 8.54
N ASP A 316 15.18 -1.82 8.37
CA ASP A 316 15.60 -0.99 7.24
C ASP A 316 16.46 0.17 7.71
N VAL A 317 17.57 0.39 7.03
CA VAL A 317 18.48 1.48 7.28
C VAL A 317 18.75 2.22 5.98
N GLY A 318 18.18 3.39 5.84
CA GLY A 318 18.24 4.14 4.60
C GLY A 318 18.71 5.58 4.77
N MET A 319 18.99 6.22 3.67
CA MET A 319 19.18 7.67 3.59
C MET A 319 18.83 8.21 2.22
N THR A 320 18.25 9.39 2.19
CA THR A 320 18.02 10.17 0.97
C THR A 320 18.81 11.47 1.07
N TYR A 321 19.49 11.86 -0.01
CA TYR A 321 20.09 13.17 -0.15
C TYR A 321 19.40 13.96 -1.27
N SER A 322 18.77 15.07 -0.91
CA SER A 322 18.11 15.98 -1.83
C SER A 322 19.06 17.09 -2.25
N PHE A 323 19.48 17.10 -3.51
CA PHE A 323 20.28 18.22 -4.08
C PHE A 323 19.43 19.47 -4.24
N ASN A 324 18.18 19.30 -4.55
CA ASN A 324 17.13 20.32 -4.63
C ASN A 324 15.76 19.65 -4.63
N LYS A 325 14.68 20.42 -4.80
CA LYS A 325 13.29 19.91 -4.79
C LYS A 325 12.96 18.93 -5.94
N ASN A 326 13.80 18.86 -6.98
CA ASN A 326 13.54 18.05 -8.17
C ASN A 326 14.48 16.86 -8.32
N PHE A 327 15.63 16.85 -7.62
CA PHE A 327 16.63 15.79 -7.78
C PHE A 327 17.15 15.30 -6.43
N SER A 328 17.11 13.99 -6.24
CA SER A 328 17.64 13.29 -5.06
C SER A 328 18.36 12.00 -5.44
N THR A 329 19.18 11.51 -4.52
CA THR A 329 19.77 10.17 -4.56
C THR A 329 19.53 9.48 -3.22
N TYR A 330 19.53 8.15 -3.21
CA TYR A 330 19.28 7.39 -2.01
C TYR A 330 20.03 6.05 -2.00
N VAL A 331 20.22 5.53 -0.80
CA VAL A 331 20.57 4.15 -0.51
C VAL A 331 19.65 3.63 0.59
N ASP A 332 19.23 2.38 0.48
CA ASP A 332 18.34 1.71 1.40
C ASP A 332 18.79 0.28 1.61
N TYR A 333 18.89 -0.17 2.84
CA TYR A 333 19.36 -1.51 3.19
C TYR A 333 18.32 -2.22 4.04
N LYS A 334 17.66 -3.19 3.43
CA LYS A 334 16.73 -4.13 4.07
C LYS A 334 17.53 -5.30 4.64
N ILE A 335 17.64 -5.34 5.96
CA ILE A 335 18.25 -6.42 6.73
C ILE A 335 17.14 -7.42 7.04
N ASN A 336 17.09 -8.52 6.32
CA ASN A 336 16.09 -9.55 6.50
C ASN A 336 16.35 -10.34 7.79
N MET A 337 15.33 -10.52 8.62
CA MET A 337 15.42 -11.24 9.89
C MET A 337 14.59 -12.55 9.89
N LEU A 338 14.11 -12.98 8.73
CA LEU A 338 13.47 -14.29 8.57
C LEU A 338 14.55 -15.38 8.65
N ASP A 339 14.21 -16.52 9.28
CA ASP A 339 15.14 -17.64 9.46
C ASP A 339 15.31 -18.42 8.15
N ASN A 340 16.49 -18.33 7.52
CA ASN A 340 16.80 -18.97 6.26
C ASN A 340 16.83 -20.52 6.32
N ASP A 341 16.93 -21.10 7.51
CA ASP A 341 16.88 -22.56 7.70
C ASP A 341 15.43 -23.10 7.79
N GLU A 342 14.44 -22.20 7.86
CA GLU A 342 13.03 -22.58 7.95
C GLU A 342 12.46 -22.92 6.56
N ARG A 343 12.10 -24.18 6.36
CA ARG A 343 11.57 -24.71 5.08
C ARG A 343 10.26 -24.09 4.63
N PHE A 344 9.55 -23.41 5.52
CA PHE A 344 8.33 -22.69 5.19
C PHE A 344 8.60 -21.61 4.15
N TYR A 345 9.70 -20.87 4.27
CA TYR A 345 10.02 -19.77 3.34
C TYR A 345 10.37 -20.29 1.95
N GLU A 346 11.25 -21.31 1.85
CA GLU A 346 11.58 -21.95 0.57
C GLU A 346 10.32 -22.50 -0.12
N ALA A 347 9.47 -23.21 0.64
CA ALA A 347 8.26 -23.84 0.11
C ALA A 347 7.18 -22.86 -0.36
N ASN A 348 7.21 -21.61 0.09
CA ASN A 348 6.26 -20.56 -0.30
C ASN A 348 6.90 -19.49 -1.20
N GLY A 349 8.17 -19.62 -1.59
CA GLY A 349 8.85 -18.61 -2.42
C GLY A 349 9.08 -17.27 -1.70
N ILE A 350 9.23 -17.30 -0.38
CA ILE A 350 9.50 -16.10 0.43
C ILE A 350 11.01 -15.93 0.56
N SER A 351 11.53 -14.80 0.10
CA SER A 351 12.96 -14.48 0.22
C SER A 351 13.36 -14.18 1.66
N THR A 352 14.49 -14.72 2.07
CA THR A 352 15.12 -14.48 3.38
C THR A 352 16.43 -13.71 3.25
N ASP A 353 16.80 -13.31 2.02
CA ASP A 353 18.05 -12.60 1.75
C ASP A 353 17.91 -11.10 2.03
N ASP A 354 19.03 -10.47 2.35
CA ASP A 354 19.15 -9.04 2.47
C ASP A 354 19.07 -8.37 1.08
N ILE A 355 18.62 -7.11 1.05
CA ILE A 355 18.53 -6.34 -0.18
C ILE A 355 19.11 -4.94 0.04
N VAL A 356 19.99 -4.50 -0.85
CA VAL A 356 20.46 -3.10 -0.90
C VAL A 356 19.90 -2.44 -2.13
N GLY A 357 19.10 -1.41 -1.96
CA GLY A 357 18.61 -0.55 -3.04
C GLY A 357 19.41 0.73 -3.16
N VAL A 358 19.83 1.10 -4.36
CA VAL A 358 20.46 2.37 -4.65
C VAL A 358 19.76 3.05 -5.83
N GLY A 359 19.65 4.36 -5.80
CA GLY A 359 19.02 5.04 -6.92
C GLY A 359 19.12 6.56 -6.87
N MET A 360 18.59 7.12 -7.93
CA MET A 360 18.43 8.56 -8.09
C MET A 360 17.07 8.86 -8.73
N THR A 361 16.44 9.92 -8.22
CA THR A 361 15.12 10.35 -8.67
C THR A 361 15.17 11.76 -9.22
N TYR A 362 14.67 11.94 -10.43
CA TYR A 362 14.27 13.25 -10.95
C TYR A 362 12.75 13.36 -10.92
N GLN A 363 12.23 14.40 -10.26
CA GLN A 363 10.80 14.67 -10.16
C GLN A 363 10.45 16.08 -10.64
N PHE A 364 9.24 16.27 -11.17
CA PHE A 364 8.75 17.55 -11.69
C PHE A 364 7.29 17.81 -11.35
#